data_ed70e33250a3a20f862fbfa81ee1c250
#
_entry.id   ed70e33250a3a20f862fbfa81ee1c250
#
_cell.length_a   1.000
_cell.length_b   1.000
_cell.length_c   1.000
_cell.angle_alpha   90.00
_cell.angle_beta   90.00
_cell.angle_gamma   90.00
#
_symmetry.space_group_name_H-M   'P 1'
#
loop_
_entity.id
_entity.type
_entity.pdbx_description
1 polymer ?
#
loop_
_entity_poly.entity_id
_entity_poly.type
_entity_poly.pdbx_seq_one_letter_code
_entity_poly.pdbx_strand_id
1 'polypeptide(L)'
;FAETKLIILGSGTPNPDPERYGSGYAVVVNEKAYIVDFGPGIVRRISAMSPTWGGDYPSMELDKIDIAFLTHIHSDHSGALADLVLTPWIMGRAVPLNLFGPIGLEAMSENITKAYIEDINYRLYGSQPANKLGFTSSVTEISKDGLIYKDDNVEVIAFKNAHGDFKHSFGFL
;
A
#
# COMPACT_ATOMS: atom_id res chain seq x y z
N PHE A 1 12.78 -23.80 -3.62
CA PHE A 1 11.48 -23.15 -3.74
C PHE A 1 11.57 -21.82 -3.02
N ALA A 2 11.03 -20.74 -3.61
CA ALA A 2 10.90 -19.46 -2.95
C ALA A 2 10.00 -19.61 -1.71
N GLU A 3 10.42 -19.10 -0.56
CA GLU A 3 9.56 -19.06 0.61
C GLU A 3 8.51 -17.97 0.40
N THR A 4 7.23 -18.35 0.40
CA THR A 4 6.10 -17.41 0.30
C THR A 4 5.33 -17.39 1.60
N LYS A 5 5.10 -16.20 2.15
CA LYS A 5 4.33 -16.00 3.38
C LYS A 5 3.17 -15.05 3.12
N LEU A 6 2.00 -15.39 3.62
CA LEU A 6 0.84 -14.50 3.69
C LEU A 6 0.71 -13.99 5.13
N ILE A 7 0.76 -12.66 5.29
CA ILE A 7 0.61 -11.99 6.58
C ILE A 7 -0.70 -11.20 6.55
N ILE A 8 -1.62 -11.51 7.46
CA ILE A 8 -2.85 -10.74 7.63
C ILE A 8 -2.54 -9.54 8.53
N LEU A 9 -2.57 -8.35 7.96
CA LEU A 9 -2.29 -7.09 8.65
C LEU A 9 -3.54 -6.53 9.32
N GLY A 10 -4.69 -6.69 8.68
CA GLY A 10 -5.98 -6.28 9.19
C GLY A 10 -7.12 -7.00 8.48
N SER A 11 -8.19 -7.23 9.22
CA SER A 11 -9.40 -7.93 8.76
C SER A 11 -10.67 -7.16 9.14
N GLY A 12 -10.53 -5.85 9.37
CA GLY A 12 -11.67 -4.98 9.69
C GLY A 12 -12.56 -4.75 8.48
N THR A 13 -13.71 -4.20 8.74
CA THR A 13 -14.74 -3.82 7.78
C THR A 13 -15.01 -2.32 7.95
N PRO A 14 -15.94 -1.69 7.23
CA PRO A 14 -16.31 -0.29 7.47
C PRO A 14 -16.79 0.01 8.90
N ASN A 15 -17.20 -1.02 9.66
CA ASN A 15 -17.53 -0.86 11.08
C ASN A 15 -16.24 -0.59 11.88
N PRO A 16 -16.18 0.48 12.68
CA PRO A 16 -14.98 0.89 13.40
C PRO A 16 -14.76 0.04 14.66
N ASP A 17 -14.57 -1.25 14.49
CA ASP A 17 -14.22 -2.16 15.59
C ASP A 17 -12.82 -1.78 16.12
N PRO A 18 -12.68 -1.39 17.40
CA PRO A 18 -11.40 -0.94 17.95
C PRO A 18 -10.34 -2.04 18.00
N GLU A 19 -10.74 -3.31 17.99
CA GLU A 19 -9.84 -4.46 18.03
C GLU A 19 -9.37 -4.92 16.63
N ARG A 20 -9.84 -4.27 15.55
CA ARG A 20 -9.54 -4.65 14.18
C ARG A 20 -9.08 -3.47 13.33
N TYR A 21 -7.94 -3.63 12.74
CA TYR A 21 -7.47 -2.71 11.68
C TYR A 21 -8.23 -2.96 10.38
N GLY A 22 -8.32 -1.95 9.51
CA GLY A 22 -8.94 -2.07 8.19
C GLY A 22 -8.35 -3.21 7.37
N SER A 23 -8.95 -3.53 6.24
CA SER A 23 -8.50 -4.64 5.39
C SER A 23 -7.09 -4.40 4.86
N GLY A 24 -6.23 -5.42 4.96
CA GLY A 24 -4.88 -5.36 4.40
C GLY A 24 -4.09 -6.63 4.64
N TYR A 25 -3.27 -6.98 3.66
CA TYR A 25 -2.45 -8.18 3.65
C TYR A 25 -1.05 -7.85 3.13
N ALA A 26 -0.05 -8.62 3.54
CA ALA A 26 1.25 -8.64 2.88
C ALA A 26 1.54 -10.06 2.37
N VAL A 27 1.91 -10.15 1.10
CA VAL A 27 2.52 -11.35 0.53
C VAL A 27 4.03 -11.11 0.51
N VAL A 28 4.79 -11.93 1.23
CA VAL A 28 6.25 -11.83 1.28
C VAL A 28 6.84 -12.98 0.47
N VAL A 29 7.64 -12.63 -0.54
CA VAL A 29 8.34 -13.59 -1.38
C VAL A 29 9.81 -13.18 -1.48
N ASN A 30 10.73 -14.08 -1.13
CA ASN A 30 12.18 -13.82 -1.18
C ASN A 30 12.55 -12.47 -0.51
N GLU A 31 12.03 -12.22 0.69
CA GLU A 31 12.29 -11.00 1.47
C GLU A 31 11.78 -9.70 0.84
N LYS A 32 10.90 -9.75 -0.16
CA LYS A 32 10.16 -8.59 -0.67
C LYS A 32 8.69 -8.66 -0.27
N ALA A 33 8.16 -7.57 0.25
CA ALA A 33 6.75 -7.45 0.64
C ALA A 33 5.92 -6.80 -0.47
N TYR A 34 4.78 -7.40 -0.77
CA TYR A 34 3.75 -6.92 -1.68
C TYR A 34 2.49 -6.68 -0.85
N ILE A 35 2.08 -5.42 -0.75
CA ILE A 35 0.92 -5.05 0.07
C ILE A 35 -0.35 -5.15 -0.76
N VAL A 36 -1.38 -5.78 -0.22
CA VAL A 36 -2.71 -5.87 -0.83
C VAL A 36 -3.71 -5.25 0.12
N ASP A 37 -4.36 -4.22 -0.34
CA ASP A 37 -5.21 -3.32 0.42
C ASP A 37 -4.48 -2.58 1.57
N PHE A 38 -4.96 -1.40 1.86
CA PHE A 38 -4.37 -0.50 2.85
C PHE A 38 -5.47 0.27 3.59
N GLY A 39 -6.31 -0.49 4.29
CA GLY A 39 -7.32 0.06 5.18
C GLY A 39 -6.73 0.79 6.39
N PRO A 40 -7.54 1.50 7.18
CA PRO A 40 -7.07 2.28 8.32
C PRO A 40 -6.20 1.48 9.29
N GLY A 41 -5.01 2.03 9.59
CA GLY A 41 -4.05 1.45 10.54
C GLY A 41 -3.07 0.42 9.97
N ILE A 42 -3.17 0.06 8.70
CA ILE A 42 -2.32 -0.97 8.07
C ILE A 42 -0.83 -0.61 8.14
N VAL A 43 -0.44 0.66 7.97
CA VAL A 43 0.97 1.08 8.05
C VAL A 43 1.58 0.76 9.43
N ARG A 44 0.82 0.95 10.51
CA ARG A 44 1.25 0.56 11.86
C ARG A 44 1.39 -0.94 12.01
N ARG A 45 0.54 -1.72 11.33
CA ARG A 45 0.62 -3.20 11.34
C ARG A 45 1.82 -3.69 10.54
N ILE A 46 2.13 -3.06 9.39
CA ILE A 46 3.38 -3.30 8.64
C ILE A 46 4.58 -3.05 9.57
N SER A 47 4.62 -1.88 10.20
CA SER A 47 5.70 -1.51 11.11
C SER A 47 5.87 -2.52 12.26
N ALA A 48 4.77 -2.97 12.87
CA ALA A 48 4.82 -3.94 13.96
C ALA A 48 5.40 -5.32 13.56
N MET A 49 5.40 -5.63 12.24
CA MET A 49 6.02 -6.87 11.74
C MET A 49 7.52 -6.71 11.48
N SER A 50 8.04 -5.48 11.47
CA SER A 50 9.44 -5.19 11.18
C SER A 50 10.36 -5.36 12.41
N PRO A 51 11.65 -5.69 12.21
CA PRO A 51 12.64 -5.77 13.29
C PRO A 51 12.78 -4.49 14.11
N THR A 52 12.62 -3.32 13.50
CA THR A 52 12.65 -2.04 14.21
C THR A 52 11.65 -1.98 15.38
N TRP A 53 10.55 -2.70 15.29
CA TRP A 53 9.52 -2.78 16.32
C TRP A 53 9.38 -4.18 16.93
N GLY A 54 10.41 -5.03 16.77
CA GLY A 54 10.46 -6.36 17.39
C GLY A 54 9.75 -7.46 16.61
N GLY A 55 9.38 -7.22 15.36
CA GLY A 55 8.85 -8.24 14.46
C GLY A 55 9.95 -9.03 13.74
N ASP A 56 9.55 -10.09 13.06
CA ASP A 56 10.47 -11.08 12.46
C ASP A 56 10.68 -10.90 10.95
N TYR A 57 10.12 -9.85 10.34
CA TYR A 57 10.11 -9.68 8.87
C TYR A 57 10.92 -8.45 8.43
N PRO A 58 12.20 -8.59 8.06
CA PRO A 58 13.02 -7.47 7.56
C PRO A 58 12.44 -6.79 6.30
N SER A 59 11.64 -7.54 5.51
CA SER A 59 10.91 -7.01 4.35
C SER A 59 9.80 -6.01 4.71
N MET A 60 9.39 -5.99 5.98
CA MET A 60 8.33 -5.11 6.47
C MET A 60 8.87 -3.79 7.07
N GLU A 61 10.19 -3.53 6.99
CA GLU A 61 10.72 -2.20 7.27
C GLU A 61 10.08 -1.18 6.33
N LEU A 62 9.63 -0.05 6.88
CA LEU A 62 8.79 0.89 6.12
C LEU A 62 9.53 1.51 4.92
N ASP A 63 10.83 1.69 5.00
CA ASP A 63 11.66 2.17 3.89
C ASP A 63 11.70 1.21 2.69
N LYS A 64 11.34 -0.06 2.89
CA LYS A 64 11.29 -1.10 1.86
C LYS A 64 9.91 -1.29 1.22
N ILE A 65 8.88 -0.65 1.76
CA ILE A 65 7.51 -0.77 1.23
C ILE A 65 7.37 0.15 0.00
N ASP A 66 7.53 -0.42 -1.17
CA ASP A 66 7.57 0.29 -2.46
C ASP A 66 6.47 -0.11 -3.44
N ILE A 67 5.61 -1.07 -3.08
CA ILE A 67 4.55 -1.58 -3.96
C ILE A 67 3.30 -1.95 -3.18
N ALA A 68 2.13 -1.56 -3.72
CA ALA A 68 0.83 -1.93 -3.18
C ALA A 68 -0.23 -2.11 -4.27
N PHE A 69 -1.18 -2.98 -3.99
CA PHE A 69 -2.31 -3.34 -4.85
C PHE A 69 -3.61 -3.04 -4.10
N LEU A 70 -4.54 -2.38 -4.76
CA LEU A 70 -5.87 -2.09 -4.21
C LEU A 70 -6.92 -2.93 -4.93
N THR A 71 -7.70 -3.67 -4.17
CA THR A 71 -8.79 -4.49 -4.73
C THR A 71 -9.95 -3.62 -5.22
N HIS A 72 -10.37 -2.66 -4.43
CA HIS A 72 -11.45 -1.70 -4.74
C HIS A 72 -11.39 -0.47 -3.81
N ILE A 73 -12.14 0.60 -4.13
CA ILE A 73 -11.98 1.92 -3.49
C ILE A 73 -12.76 2.10 -2.17
N HIS A 74 -13.34 1.10 -1.57
CA HIS A 74 -13.95 1.29 -0.26
C HIS A 74 -12.95 1.77 0.78
N SER A 75 -13.41 2.62 1.70
CA SER A 75 -12.52 3.30 2.67
C SER A 75 -11.86 2.35 3.66
N ASP A 76 -12.46 1.22 3.97
CA ASP A 76 -11.87 0.17 4.80
C ASP A 76 -10.75 -0.61 4.10
N HIS A 77 -10.61 -0.47 2.77
CA HIS A 77 -9.52 -1.01 1.96
C HIS A 77 -8.51 0.04 1.52
N SER A 78 -8.91 1.31 1.35
CA SER A 78 -8.08 2.38 0.79
C SER A 78 -7.74 3.50 1.78
N GLY A 79 -8.35 3.52 2.96
CA GLY A 79 -8.35 4.68 3.86
C GLY A 79 -6.99 5.08 4.43
N ALA A 80 -5.98 4.21 4.39
CA ALA A 80 -4.62 4.54 4.81
C ALA A 80 -3.70 4.93 3.65
N LEU A 81 -4.20 5.29 2.45
CA LEU A 81 -3.32 5.63 1.33
C LEU A 81 -2.39 6.81 1.66
N ALA A 82 -2.88 7.84 2.32
CA ALA A 82 -2.03 8.97 2.75
C ALA A 82 -0.90 8.50 3.68
N ASP A 83 -1.22 7.67 4.65
CA ASP A 83 -0.24 7.10 5.59
C ASP A 83 0.77 6.20 4.86
N LEU A 84 0.32 5.37 3.91
CA LEU A 84 1.17 4.48 3.12
C LEU A 84 2.12 5.22 2.16
N VAL A 85 1.70 6.39 1.67
CA VAL A 85 2.56 7.25 0.83
C VAL A 85 3.56 8.02 1.69
N LEU A 86 3.12 8.63 2.77
CA LEU A 86 3.91 9.62 3.50
C LEU A 86 4.78 8.99 4.59
N THR A 87 4.26 8.07 5.39
CA THR A 87 5.00 7.51 6.53
C THR A 87 6.23 6.69 6.08
N PRO A 88 6.16 5.79 5.09
CA PRO A 88 7.35 5.12 4.58
C PRO A 88 8.39 6.08 3.96
N TRP A 89 7.96 7.15 3.30
CA TRP A 89 8.85 8.21 2.84
C TRP A 89 9.62 8.87 3.98
N ILE A 90 8.91 9.24 5.05
CA ILE A 90 9.51 9.84 6.26
C ILE A 90 10.50 8.86 6.90
N MET A 91 10.20 7.57 6.84
CA MET A 91 11.06 6.51 7.37
C MET A 91 12.19 6.07 6.43
N GLY A 92 12.35 6.73 5.27
CA GLY A 92 13.51 6.54 4.41
C GLY A 92 13.26 5.98 3.01
N ARG A 93 12.01 5.57 2.65
CA ARG A 93 11.73 5.15 1.28
C ARG A 93 12.09 6.25 0.30
N ALA A 94 13.05 5.95 -0.56
CA ALA A 94 13.64 6.92 -1.49
C ALA A 94 13.16 6.77 -2.94
N VAL A 95 12.18 5.90 -3.17
CA VAL A 95 11.57 5.65 -4.48
C VAL A 95 10.06 5.92 -4.42
N PRO A 96 9.41 6.21 -5.56
CA PRO A 96 7.96 6.31 -5.62
C PRO A 96 7.28 5.03 -5.15
N LEU A 97 6.10 5.15 -4.54
CA LEU A 97 5.25 4.00 -4.27
C LEU A 97 4.58 3.54 -5.57
N ASN A 98 4.83 2.30 -6.00
CA ASN A 98 4.13 1.70 -7.12
C ASN A 98 2.75 1.23 -6.67
N LEU A 99 1.71 1.84 -7.21
CA LEU A 99 0.31 1.57 -6.88
C LEU A 99 -0.42 0.95 -8.07
N PHE A 100 -1.07 -0.17 -7.83
CA PHE A 100 -1.92 -0.84 -8.80
C PHE A 100 -3.33 -0.96 -8.22
N GLY A 101 -4.35 -0.59 -8.96
CA GLY A 101 -5.72 -0.68 -8.46
C GLY A 101 -6.77 -0.16 -9.43
N PRO A 102 -8.03 -0.10 -9.01
CA PRO A 102 -9.14 0.27 -9.88
C PRO A 102 -9.06 1.72 -10.34
N ILE A 103 -9.83 2.03 -11.40
CA ILE A 103 -10.04 3.40 -11.87
C ILE A 103 -10.48 4.29 -10.69
N GLY A 104 -9.87 5.46 -10.57
CA GLY A 104 -10.03 6.42 -9.47
C GLY A 104 -8.85 6.45 -8.49
N LEU A 105 -7.97 5.44 -8.52
CA LEU A 105 -6.79 5.39 -7.64
C LEU A 105 -5.78 6.49 -7.98
N GLU A 106 -5.59 6.82 -9.26
CA GLU A 106 -4.71 7.89 -9.69
C GLU A 106 -5.18 9.24 -9.13
N ALA A 107 -6.47 9.56 -9.33
CA ALA A 107 -7.06 10.79 -8.80
C ALA A 107 -6.97 10.85 -7.25
N MET A 108 -7.18 9.72 -6.57
CA MET A 108 -7.03 9.65 -5.12
C MET A 108 -5.60 9.97 -4.69
N SER A 109 -4.60 9.34 -5.30
CA SER A 109 -3.18 9.56 -5.00
C SER A 109 -2.73 11.00 -5.24
N GLU A 110 -3.12 11.59 -6.39
CA GLU A 110 -2.81 12.99 -6.70
C GLU A 110 -3.43 13.96 -5.70
N ASN A 111 -4.70 13.75 -5.33
CA ASN A 111 -5.38 14.67 -4.41
C ASN A 111 -4.86 14.53 -2.98
N ILE A 112 -4.43 13.35 -2.55
CA ILE A 112 -3.72 13.17 -1.29
C ILE A 112 -2.42 13.96 -1.29
N THR A 113 -1.60 13.86 -2.34
CA THR A 113 -0.35 14.62 -2.44
C THR A 113 -0.61 16.13 -2.38
N LYS A 114 -1.65 16.62 -3.07
CA LYS A 114 -2.06 18.03 -3.00
C LYS A 114 -2.54 18.43 -1.61
N ALA A 115 -3.29 17.56 -0.93
CA ALA A 115 -3.81 17.84 0.41
C ALA A 115 -2.69 17.96 1.46
N TYR A 116 -1.61 17.23 1.30
CA TYR A 116 -0.46 17.25 2.22
C TYR A 116 0.71 18.13 1.74
N ILE A 117 0.49 19.01 0.77
CA ILE A 117 1.57 19.80 0.14
C ILE A 117 2.37 20.63 1.15
N GLU A 118 1.75 21.14 2.21
CA GLU A 118 2.44 21.92 3.24
C GLU A 118 3.40 21.03 4.05
N ASP A 119 2.98 19.84 4.48
CA ASP A 119 3.85 18.89 5.18
C ASP A 119 5.00 18.42 4.27
N ILE A 120 4.70 18.15 3.00
CA ILE A 120 5.70 17.74 1.99
C ILE A 120 6.74 18.85 1.82
N ASN A 121 6.33 20.11 1.63
CA ASN A 121 7.24 21.23 1.46
C ASN A 121 8.09 21.45 2.71
N TYR A 122 7.51 21.35 3.90
CA TYR A 122 8.26 21.45 5.15
C TYR A 122 9.36 20.40 5.24
N ARG A 123 9.09 19.16 4.83
CA ARG A 123 10.07 18.06 4.83
C ARG A 123 11.07 18.13 3.68
N LEU A 124 10.73 18.72 2.55
CA LEU A 124 11.67 18.89 1.43
C LEU A 124 12.64 20.05 1.65
N TYR A 125 12.17 21.12 2.28
CA TYR A 125 12.89 22.41 2.32
C TYR A 125 13.08 22.98 3.72
N GLY A 126 12.50 22.36 4.74
CA GLY A 126 12.57 22.80 6.13
C GLY A 126 13.69 22.14 6.94
N SER A 127 13.48 22.10 8.26
CA SER A 127 14.50 21.63 9.22
C SER A 127 14.64 20.09 9.32
N GLN A 128 13.78 19.34 8.69
CA GLN A 128 13.79 17.87 8.66
C GLN A 128 13.79 17.37 7.22
N PRO A 129 14.88 17.56 6.47
CA PRO A 129 14.90 17.29 5.05
C PRO A 129 14.71 15.78 4.77
N ALA A 130 13.73 15.46 3.93
CA ALA A 130 13.50 14.14 3.38
C ALA A 130 13.95 14.07 1.90
N ASN A 131 14.04 12.86 1.35
CA ASN A 131 14.36 12.68 -0.06
C ASN A 131 13.23 13.23 -0.97
N LYS A 132 13.57 13.48 -2.24
CA LYS A 132 12.67 14.16 -3.19
C LYS A 132 11.75 13.25 -3.98
N LEU A 133 11.77 11.94 -3.76
CA LEU A 133 11.03 10.97 -4.55
C LEU A 133 10.02 10.14 -3.74
N GLY A 134 10.34 9.79 -2.51
CA GLY A 134 9.56 8.83 -1.75
C GLY A 134 8.13 9.27 -1.39
N PHE A 135 7.80 10.56 -1.48
CA PHE A 135 6.42 11.04 -1.29
C PHE A 135 5.55 10.92 -2.54
N THR A 136 6.13 10.51 -3.65
CA THR A 136 5.39 10.36 -4.91
C THR A 136 4.87 8.94 -5.09
N SER A 137 3.89 8.79 -5.98
CA SER A 137 3.36 7.49 -6.39
C SER A 137 3.43 7.34 -7.90
N SER A 138 3.67 6.11 -8.36
CA SER A 138 3.49 5.69 -9.75
C SER A 138 2.24 4.82 -9.80
N VAL A 139 1.17 5.29 -10.41
CA VAL A 139 -0.13 4.62 -10.39
C VAL A 139 -0.40 3.92 -11.72
N THR A 140 -0.85 2.67 -11.64
CA THR A 140 -1.38 1.90 -12.76
C THR A 140 -2.84 1.53 -12.47
N GLU A 141 -3.76 2.14 -13.20
CA GLU A 141 -5.19 1.83 -13.07
C GLU A 141 -5.57 0.57 -13.84
N ILE A 142 -6.33 -0.30 -13.18
CA ILE A 142 -6.78 -1.59 -13.70
C ILE A 142 -8.25 -1.45 -14.15
N SER A 143 -8.53 -1.76 -15.42
CA SER A 143 -9.88 -1.70 -15.98
C SER A 143 -10.42 -3.06 -16.45
N LYS A 144 -9.55 -4.07 -16.57
CA LYS A 144 -9.87 -5.41 -17.10
C LYS A 144 -8.98 -6.48 -16.50
N ASP A 145 -9.37 -7.74 -16.65
CA ASP A 145 -8.59 -8.89 -16.26
C ASP A 145 -7.26 -8.98 -17.03
N GLY A 146 -6.24 -9.52 -16.39
CA GLY A 146 -4.95 -9.80 -17.01
C GLY A 146 -3.76 -9.57 -16.10
N LEU A 147 -2.57 -9.79 -16.64
CA LEU A 147 -1.31 -9.53 -15.98
C LEU A 147 -1.14 -8.01 -15.78
N ILE A 148 -0.93 -7.59 -14.53
CA ILE A 148 -0.80 -6.18 -14.15
C ILE A 148 0.58 -5.82 -13.63
N TYR A 149 1.30 -6.82 -13.10
CA TYR A 149 2.65 -6.62 -12.58
C TYR A 149 3.46 -7.92 -12.72
N LYS A 150 4.76 -7.77 -12.93
CA LYS A 150 5.72 -8.87 -12.94
C LYS A 150 7.08 -8.38 -12.50
N ASP A 151 7.72 -9.14 -11.63
CA ASP A 151 9.16 -9.02 -11.33
C ASP A 151 9.80 -10.41 -11.22
N ASP A 152 11.00 -10.49 -10.66
CA ASP A 152 11.73 -11.76 -10.52
C ASP A 152 11.09 -12.72 -9.50
N ASN A 153 10.22 -12.22 -8.63
CA ASN A 153 9.61 -13.01 -7.56
C ASN A 153 8.16 -13.42 -7.85
N VAL A 154 7.38 -12.57 -8.52
CA VAL A 154 5.93 -12.77 -8.71
C VAL A 154 5.45 -12.31 -10.07
N GLU A 155 4.37 -12.94 -10.53
CA GLU A 155 3.45 -12.42 -11.52
C GLU A 155 2.12 -12.15 -10.83
N VAL A 156 1.56 -10.94 -11.01
CA VAL A 156 0.26 -10.57 -10.42
C VAL A 156 -0.77 -10.42 -11.53
N ILE A 157 -1.80 -11.24 -11.47
CA ILE A 157 -2.91 -11.24 -12.41
C ILE A 157 -4.15 -10.69 -11.70
N ALA A 158 -4.71 -9.60 -12.23
CA ALA A 158 -6.00 -9.10 -11.77
C ALA A 158 -7.14 -9.86 -12.43
N PHE A 159 -8.18 -10.14 -11.68
CA PHE A 159 -9.45 -10.65 -12.21
C PHE A 159 -10.62 -9.94 -11.55
N LYS A 160 -11.63 -9.59 -12.34
CA LYS A 160 -12.84 -8.94 -11.83
C LYS A 160 -13.60 -9.88 -10.90
N ASN A 161 -14.11 -9.31 -9.82
CA ASN A 161 -15.04 -9.99 -8.93
C ASN A 161 -16.32 -9.15 -8.75
N ALA A 162 -17.40 -9.80 -8.34
CA ALA A 162 -18.66 -9.13 -8.02
C ALA A 162 -18.54 -8.51 -6.61
N HIS A 163 -18.83 -7.22 -6.50
CA HIS A 163 -18.87 -6.50 -5.22
C HIS A 163 -19.95 -5.42 -5.24
N GLY A 164 -21.21 -5.86 -5.04
CA GLY A 164 -22.37 -4.95 -5.16
C GLY A 164 -22.41 -4.24 -6.51
N ASP A 165 -22.59 -2.93 -6.48
CA ASP A 165 -22.66 -2.09 -7.69
C ASP A 165 -21.28 -1.57 -8.14
N PHE A 166 -20.18 -1.97 -7.53
CA PHE A 166 -18.85 -1.58 -7.96
C PHE A 166 -18.50 -2.15 -9.33
N LYS A 167 -18.22 -1.25 -10.27
CA LYS A 167 -17.81 -1.64 -11.63
C LYS A 167 -16.38 -2.14 -11.70
N HIS A 168 -15.54 -1.70 -10.75
CA HIS A 168 -14.11 -1.94 -10.70
C HIS A 168 -13.74 -2.51 -9.32
N SER A 169 -13.94 -3.80 -9.16
CA SER A 169 -13.48 -4.59 -8.02
C SER A 169 -12.72 -5.81 -8.54
N PHE A 170 -11.55 -6.07 -7.96
CA PHE A 170 -10.62 -7.08 -8.45
C PHE A 170 -10.15 -7.98 -7.30
N GLY A 171 -9.91 -9.24 -7.63
CA GLY A 171 -9.02 -10.11 -6.88
C GLY A 171 -7.68 -10.21 -7.59
N PHE A 172 -6.67 -10.73 -6.90
CA PHE A 172 -5.32 -10.91 -7.42
C PHE A 172 -4.87 -12.36 -7.26
N LEU A 173 -4.21 -12.88 -8.29
CA LEU A 173 -3.52 -14.16 -8.32
C LEU A 173 -2.03 -13.91 -8.51
#